data_7aab667f79823d1b4ea56966ab5f81b8
#
_entry.id   7aab667f79823d1b4ea56966ab5f81b8
#
_cell.length_a   1.000
_cell.length_b   1.000
_cell.length_c   1.000
_cell.angle_alpha   90.00
_cell.angle_beta   90.00
_cell.angle_gamma   90.00
#
_symmetry.space_group_name_H-M   'P 1'
#
loop_
_entity.id
_entity.type
_entity.pdbx_description
1 polymer ?
#
loop_
_entity_poly.entity_id
_entity_poly.type
_entity_poly.pdbx_seq_one_letter_code
_entity_poly.pdbx_strand_id
1 'polypeptide(L)'
;PWKFKLLCPEEDIRLHIDLYEETINVPGMEMFGPQNGYLGGNIYGVWTVTSFKIQDDKVATLKISNDLGSETQKIVLTQQSDSIYTLRFDGTNVVKRAIGRKLVKIPAELKMKLQ
;
A
#
# COMPACT_ATOMS: atom_id res chain seq x y z
N PRO A 1 -3.72 -14.68 6.65
CA PRO A 1 -4.28 -13.99 5.49
C PRO A 1 -3.69 -12.63 5.17
N TRP A 2 -2.97 -12.02 6.12
CA TRP A 2 -2.40 -10.66 5.91
C TRP A 2 -0.90 -10.72 5.59
N LYS A 3 -0.52 -11.65 4.74
CA LYS A 3 0.83 -11.79 4.20
C LYS A 3 0.70 -12.17 2.73
N PHE A 4 0.95 -11.21 1.83
CA PHE A 4 0.77 -11.42 0.40
C PHE A 4 1.32 -10.26 -0.43
N LYS A 5 1.29 -10.47 -1.74
CA LYS A 5 1.52 -9.44 -2.75
C LYS A 5 0.21 -9.23 -3.50
N LEU A 6 -0.19 -7.97 -3.65
CA LEU A 6 -1.35 -7.56 -4.44
C LEU A 6 -0.91 -6.66 -5.58
N LEU A 7 -1.63 -6.74 -6.69
CA LEU A 7 -1.42 -5.89 -7.85
C LEU A 7 -2.76 -5.35 -8.34
N CYS A 8 -2.80 -4.05 -8.64
CA CYS A 8 -3.85 -3.43 -9.42
C CYS A 8 -3.36 -3.31 -10.86
N PRO A 9 -3.77 -4.20 -11.79
CA PRO A 9 -3.23 -4.18 -13.14
C PRO A 9 -3.56 -2.91 -13.91
N GLU A 10 -4.76 -2.34 -13.70
CA GLU A 10 -5.20 -1.14 -14.39
C GLU A 10 -4.33 0.06 -14.07
N GLU A 11 -3.84 0.16 -12.82
CA GLU A 11 -3.09 1.32 -12.35
C GLU A 11 -1.60 1.02 -12.17
N ASP A 12 -1.19 -0.24 -12.30
CA ASP A 12 0.18 -0.69 -12.03
C ASP A 12 0.65 -0.27 -10.63
N ILE A 13 -0.20 -0.52 -9.63
CA ILE A 13 0.10 -0.25 -8.23
C ILE A 13 0.17 -1.59 -7.49
N ARG A 14 1.17 -1.71 -6.61
CA ARG A 14 1.44 -2.95 -5.85
C ARG A 14 1.44 -2.68 -4.37
N LEU A 15 0.93 -3.65 -3.63
CA LEU A 15 1.05 -3.69 -2.19
C LEU A 15 1.67 -5.03 -1.79
N HIS A 16 2.81 -4.97 -1.09
CA HIS A 16 3.48 -6.15 -0.57
C HIS A 16 3.51 -6.02 0.94
N ILE A 17 2.86 -6.93 1.65
CA ILE A 17 2.77 -6.86 3.11
C ILE A 17 3.02 -8.23 3.76
N ASP A 18 3.52 -8.15 4.99
CA ASP A 18 3.54 -9.21 5.98
C ASP A 18 3.25 -8.53 7.32
N LEU A 19 1.99 -8.60 7.76
CA LEU A 19 1.58 -7.93 8.99
C LEU A 19 1.94 -8.74 10.23
N TYR A 20 2.44 -9.95 10.08
CA TYR A 20 2.81 -10.82 11.20
C TYR A 20 4.26 -10.68 11.59
N GLU A 21 5.12 -10.41 10.61
CA GLU A 21 6.56 -10.28 10.83
C GLU A 21 7.13 -9.18 9.93
N GLU A 22 8.19 -8.53 10.38
CA GLU A 22 8.86 -7.51 9.59
C GLU A 22 9.87 -8.19 8.65
N THR A 23 9.38 -8.69 7.52
CA THR A 23 10.18 -9.48 6.57
C THR A 23 10.33 -8.82 5.20
N ILE A 24 9.70 -7.66 4.97
CA ILE A 24 9.64 -7.05 3.64
C ILE A 24 10.72 -5.99 3.50
N ASN A 25 11.63 -6.18 2.55
CA ASN A 25 12.60 -5.15 2.18
C ASN A 25 11.91 -4.13 1.26
N VAL A 26 11.88 -2.87 1.69
CA VAL A 26 11.23 -1.79 0.95
C VAL A 26 12.21 -1.26 -0.09
N PRO A 27 11.86 -1.27 -1.39
CA PRO A 27 12.75 -0.79 -2.45
C PRO A 27 13.25 0.63 -2.20
N GLY A 28 14.56 0.83 -2.26
CA GLY A 28 15.18 2.12 -1.99
C GLY A 28 15.32 2.47 -0.52
N MET A 29 14.78 1.65 0.37
CA MET A 29 14.79 1.88 1.82
C MET A 29 15.45 0.73 2.59
N GLU A 30 16.26 -0.07 1.90
CA GLU A 30 16.86 -1.28 2.47
C GLU A 30 17.73 -0.99 3.70
N MET A 31 18.29 0.21 3.79
CA MET A 31 19.13 0.62 4.92
C MET A 31 18.36 0.65 6.25
N PHE A 32 17.03 0.73 6.21
CA PHE A 32 16.20 0.73 7.41
C PHE A 32 15.79 -0.68 7.84
N GLY A 33 16.25 -1.70 7.12
CA GLY A 33 15.93 -3.08 7.40
C GLY A 33 14.54 -3.48 6.96
N PRO A 34 14.15 -4.75 7.21
CA PRO A 34 12.83 -5.24 6.83
C PRO A 34 11.70 -4.55 7.58
N GLN A 35 10.58 -4.36 6.88
CA GLN A 35 9.38 -3.70 7.38
C GLN A 35 8.17 -4.62 7.23
N ASN A 36 6.98 -4.13 7.63
CA ASN A 36 5.73 -4.87 7.44
C ASN A 36 5.21 -4.79 6.01
N GLY A 37 5.72 -3.87 5.21
CA GLY A 37 5.33 -3.80 3.81
C GLY A 37 5.40 -2.41 3.22
N TYR A 38 4.95 -2.32 1.96
CA TYR A 38 4.97 -1.05 1.23
C TYR A 38 3.94 -1.05 0.10
N LEU A 39 3.55 0.17 -0.28
CA LEU A 39 2.80 0.47 -1.49
C LEU A 39 3.77 1.08 -2.49
N GLY A 40 3.79 0.58 -3.72
CA GLY A 40 4.71 1.03 -4.76
C GLY A 40 4.13 0.83 -6.15
N GLY A 41 5.00 0.94 -7.15
CA GLY A 41 4.63 0.83 -8.56
C GLY A 41 4.48 2.21 -9.17
N ASN A 42 3.45 2.41 -9.98
CA ASN A 42 3.25 3.67 -10.70
C ASN A 42 2.62 4.74 -9.79
N ILE A 43 3.32 5.08 -8.73
CA ILE A 43 3.03 6.18 -7.84
C ILE A 43 4.33 6.94 -7.57
N TYR A 44 4.20 8.18 -7.11
CA TYR A 44 5.37 9.00 -6.76
C TYR A 44 5.92 8.55 -5.41
N GLY A 45 7.17 8.07 -5.41
CA GLY A 45 7.81 7.55 -4.23
C GLY A 45 7.36 6.14 -3.85
N VAL A 46 7.87 5.65 -2.74
CA VAL A 46 7.46 4.39 -2.13
C VAL A 46 6.89 4.70 -0.75
N TRP A 47 5.81 4.02 -0.39
CA TRP A 47 5.11 4.27 0.87
C TRP A 47 5.20 3.04 1.77
N THR A 48 5.87 3.19 2.90
CA THR A 48 6.14 2.11 3.85
C THR A 48 5.02 1.98 4.87
N VAL A 49 4.63 0.76 5.20
CA VAL A 49 3.67 0.50 6.28
C VAL A 49 4.35 0.82 7.62
N THR A 50 3.81 1.79 8.34
CA THR A 50 4.34 2.24 9.64
C THR A 50 3.52 1.73 10.82
N SER A 51 2.23 1.47 10.61
CA SER A 51 1.37 0.85 11.61
C SER A 51 0.19 0.19 10.93
N PHE A 52 -0.51 -0.68 11.65
CA PHE A 52 -1.65 -1.39 11.11
C PHE A 52 -2.57 -1.86 12.21
N LYS A 53 -3.81 -2.18 11.84
CA LYS A 53 -4.78 -2.81 12.72
C LYS A 53 -5.55 -3.86 11.92
N ILE A 54 -5.46 -5.10 12.35
CA ILE A 54 -6.24 -6.20 11.78
C ILE A 54 -7.57 -6.23 12.53
N GLN A 55 -8.67 -5.93 11.82
CA GLN A 55 -10.00 -5.95 12.44
C GLN A 55 -10.54 -7.36 12.51
N ASP A 56 -10.41 -8.11 11.41
CA ASP A 56 -10.83 -9.51 11.31
C ASP A 56 -10.16 -10.15 10.09
N ASP A 57 -10.65 -11.32 9.65
CA ASP A 57 -10.07 -12.04 8.51
C ASP A 57 -10.25 -11.29 7.19
N LYS A 58 -11.14 -10.31 7.12
CA LYS A 58 -11.52 -9.66 5.86
C LYS A 58 -11.14 -8.20 5.78
N VAL A 59 -10.87 -7.54 6.91
CA VAL A 59 -10.61 -6.10 6.94
C VAL A 59 -9.38 -5.80 7.78
N ALA A 60 -8.45 -5.05 7.19
CA ALA A 60 -7.31 -4.48 7.90
C ALA A 60 -7.13 -3.03 7.50
N THR A 61 -6.68 -2.22 8.43
CA THR A 61 -6.36 -0.81 8.20
C THR A 61 -4.85 -0.65 8.32
N LEU A 62 -4.25 0.03 7.34
CA LEU A 62 -2.82 0.30 7.34
C LEU A 62 -2.58 1.80 7.36
N LYS A 63 -1.52 2.21 8.03
CA LYS A 63 -0.99 3.55 7.91
C LYS A 63 0.33 3.45 7.16
N ILE A 64 0.45 4.21 6.08
CA ILE A 64 1.66 4.24 5.26
C ILE A 64 2.25 5.63 5.26
N SER A 65 3.55 5.71 5.09
CA SER A 65 4.30 6.96 5.04
C SER A 65 5.19 6.97 3.82
N ASN A 66 5.34 8.16 3.19
CA ASN A 66 6.24 8.31 2.06
C ASN A 66 7.70 8.13 2.50
N ASP A 67 8.60 8.01 1.53
CA ASP A 67 10.02 7.75 1.78
C ASP A 67 10.74 8.90 2.49
N LEU A 68 10.21 10.12 2.43
CA LEU A 68 10.74 11.26 3.17
C LEU A 68 10.17 11.36 4.59
N GLY A 69 9.12 10.60 4.90
CA GLY A 69 8.48 10.65 6.20
C GLY A 69 7.62 11.89 6.44
N SER A 70 7.41 12.73 5.42
CA SER A 70 6.71 13.99 5.56
C SER A 70 5.19 13.86 5.44
N GLU A 71 4.71 12.78 4.86
CA GLU A 71 3.28 12.55 4.66
C GLU A 71 2.89 11.14 5.09
N THR A 72 1.68 11.00 5.60
CA THR A 72 1.10 9.72 5.95
C THR A 72 -0.25 9.56 5.27
N GLN A 73 -0.63 8.31 5.03
CA GLN A 73 -1.90 7.98 4.41
C GLN A 73 -2.48 6.74 5.08
N LYS A 74 -3.75 6.80 5.39
CA LYS A 74 -4.48 5.64 5.90
C LYS A 74 -5.14 4.93 4.74
N ILE A 75 -5.01 3.61 4.69
CA ILE A 75 -5.67 2.78 3.70
C ILE A 75 -6.43 1.65 4.39
N VAL A 76 -7.52 1.24 3.78
CA VAL A 76 -8.37 0.15 4.28
C VAL A 76 -8.35 -0.96 3.23
N LEU A 77 -7.94 -2.15 3.65
CA LEU A 77 -7.97 -3.34 2.83
C LEU A 77 -9.17 -4.18 3.19
N THR A 78 -9.95 -4.56 2.20
CA THR A 78 -11.10 -5.44 2.38
C THR A 78 -10.99 -6.62 1.42
N GLN A 79 -11.03 -7.82 1.95
CA GLN A 79 -11.05 -9.02 1.13
C GLN A 79 -12.45 -9.21 0.54
N GLN A 80 -12.54 -9.28 -0.79
CA GLN A 80 -13.80 -9.48 -1.49
C GLN A 80 -14.01 -10.95 -1.85
N SER A 81 -12.92 -11.65 -2.16
CA SER A 81 -12.93 -13.08 -2.47
C SER A 81 -11.55 -13.64 -2.14
N ASP A 82 -11.31 -14.91 -2.42
CA ASP A 82 -10.03 -15.55 -2.13
C ASP A 82 -8.84 -14.86 -2.79
N SER A 83 -9.06 -14.19 -3.92
CA SER A 83 -7.98 -13.59 -4.72
C SER A 83 -8.16 -12.09 -4.98
N ILE A 84 -9.26 -11.48 -4.54
CA ILE A 84 -9.58 -10.08 -4.83
C ILE A 84 -9.72 -9.29 -3.54
N TYR A 85 -9.04 -8.15 -3.50
CA TYR A 85 -9.09 -7.21 -2.38
C TYR A 85 -9.43 -5.83 -2.92
N THR A 86 -10.10 -5.03 -2.11
CA THR A 86 -10.29 -3.61 -2.36
C THR A 86 -9.34 -2.83 -1.46
N LEU A 87 -8.59 -1.91 -2.04
CA LEU A 87 -7.77 -0.96 -1.31
C LEU A 87 -8.41 0.41 -1.43
N ARG A 88 -8.83 0.98 -0.31
CA ARG A 88 -9.45 2.30 -0.28
C ARG A 88 -8.56 3.27 0.49
N PHE A 89 -8.30 4.42 -0.11
CA PHE A 89 -7.61 5.53 0.58
C PHE A 89 -8.62 6.24 1.46
N ASP A 90 -8.36 6.29 2.75
CA ASP A 90 -9.28 6.86 3.73
C ASP A 90 -8.98 8.34 3.94
N GLY A 91 -10.02 9.16 3.82
CA GLY A 91 -9.88 10.60 3.90
C GLY A 91 -9.30 11.20 2.63
N THR A 92 -8.60 12.33 2.76
CA THR A 92 -7.91 12.96 1.64
C THR A 92 -6.75 12.08 1.19
N ASN A 93 -6.74 11.71 -0.10
CA ASN A 93 -5.69 10.88 -0.66
C ASN A 93 -4.48 11.74 -1.03
N VAL A 94 -3.37 11.56 -0.33
CA VAL A 94 -2.12 12.28 -0.59
C VAL A 94 -1.12 11.49 -1.43
N VAL A 95 -1.46 10.24 -1.78
CA VAL A 95 -0.64 9.43 -2.69
C VAL A 95 -0.92 9.88 -4.11
N LYS A 96 0.14 10.23 -4.84
CA LYS A 96 0.04 10.80 -6.19
C LYS A 96 0.83 9.98 -7.18
N ARG A 97 0.61 10.27 -8.45
CA ARG A 97 1.36 9.73 -9.58
C ARG A 97 2.01 10.89 -10.33
N ALA A 98 3.25 10.71 -10.76
CA ALA A 98 3.90 11.68 -11.61
C ALA A 98 3.53 11.42 -13.07
N ILE A 99 3.02 12.44 -13.75
CA ILE A 99 2.79 12.44 -15.20
C ILE A 99 3.53 13.66 -15.74
N GLY A 100 4.68 13.40 -16.39
CA GLY A 100 5.57 14.47 -16.77
C GLY A 100 6.07 15.21 -15.54
N ARG A 101 5.82 16.50 -15.48
CA ARG A 101 6.23 17.36 -14.34
C ARG A 101 5.13 17.61 -13.33
N LYS A 102 3.99 16.92 -13.47
CA LYS A 102 2.84 17.13 -12.59
C LYS A 102 2.62 15.90 -11.71
N LEU A 103 2.17 16.15 -10.48
CA LEU A 103 1.66 15.11 -9.60
C LEU A 103 0.13 15.12 -9.72
N VAL A 104 -0.43 13.98 -10.05
CA VAL A 104 -1.86 13.83 -10.24
C VAL A 104 -2.43 12.82 -9.26
N LYS A 105 -3.72 12.95 -8.97
CA LYS A 105 -4.42 12.02 -8.09
C LYS A 105 -4.55 10.65 -8.75
N ILE A 106 -4.50 9.61 -7.93
CA ILE A 106 -4.84 8.26 -8.35
C ILE A 106 -6.25 7.95 -7.85
N PRO A 107 -6.92 6.88 -8.36
CA PRO A 107 -8.26 6.55 -7.90
C PRO A 107 -8.31 6.34 -6.40
N ALA A 108 -9.41 6.77 -5.76
CA ALA A 108 -9.60 6.64 -4.32
C ALA A 108 -9.75 5.18 -3.88
N GLU A 109 -10.12 4.30 -4.79
CA GLU A 109 -10.33 2.89 -4.53
C GLU A 109 -9.71 2.06 -5.65
N LEU A 110 -8.96 1.03 -5.27
CA LEU A 110 -8.26 0.16 -6.21
C LEU A 110 -8.74 -1.28 -6.03
N LYS A 111 -8.97 -1.96 -7.15
CA LYS A 111 -9.24 -3.39 -7.16
C LYS A 111 -7.90 -4.11 -7.27
N MET A 112 -7.53 -4.82 -6.23
CA MET A 112 -6.24 -5.48 -6.11
C MET A 112 -6.40 -6.98 -6.28
N LYS A 113 -5.47 -7.59 -7.00
CA LYS A 113 -5.47 -9.04 -7.25
C LYS A 113 -4.28 -9.68 -6.56
N LEU A 114 -4.55 -10.81 -5.92
CA LEU A 114 -3.51 -11.62 -5.28
C LEU A 114 -2.53 -12.15 -6.33
N GLN A 115 -1.26 -12.06 -6.03
CA GLN A 115 -0.17 -12.53 -6.87
C GLN A 115 0.42 -13.86 -6.39
#